data_d9d48113a2908c8a1f8c275b0664d400
#
_entry.id   d9d48113a2908c8a1f8c275b0664d400
#
_cell.length_a   1.000
_cell.length_b   1.000
_cell.length_c   1.000
_cell.angle_alpha   90.00
_cell.angle_beta   90.00
_cell.angle_gamma   90.00
#
_symmetry.space_group_name_H-M   'P 1'
#
loop_
_entity.id
_entity.type
_entity.pdbx_description
1 polymer ?
#
loop_
_entity_poly.entity_id
_entity_poly.type
_entity_poly.pdbx_seq_one_letter_code
_entity_poly.pdbx_strand_id
1 'polypeptide(L)'
;MPMNTATAPLCEIDGLKIGFRGHDGVVSDAVRDLSLTLAPGERLGIVGESGSGKSLTGRALLGLLPDAARWSARTMRFGGHDLLAMSPRERRRLCGSQMGMILQDPKYSLNPVMTVAKQMGEAFRLHEPGLRGRALRERIVDALAAVQIRDPARVADAYPHELSGGMGQRVMIAMMVSTGPRLLIADEPTSALDVAVSMQVLAVLDAMIARHGTGLMFISHDLPLVMSFCDRVAVMYAGRVVETCAARDLRDASHPYTRGLLAANPPLANPPDELPVLRRDPAWLDPAPPSIPPADRQEAAR
;
A
#
# COMPACT_ATOMS: atom_id res chain seq x y z
N MET A 1 -26.07 -0.62 28.96
CA MET A 1 -25.02 -1.31 28.18
C MET A 1 -24.76 -0.44 26.94
N PRO A 2 -23.60 0.19 26.74
CA PRO A 2 -23.31 0.89 25.51
C PRO A 2 -23.10 -0.16 24.43
N MET A 3 -23.89 -0.06 23.36
CA MET A 3 -23.70 -0.84 22.13
C MET A 3 -22.35 -0.46 21.54
N ASN A 4 -21.46 -1.45 21.44
CA ASN A 4 -20.16 -1.35 20.79
C ASN A 4 -20.41 -1.03 19.30
N THR A 5 -20.36 0.24 18.92
CA THR A 5 -20.41 0.66 17.52
C THR A 5 -19.04 0.41 16.90
N ALA A 6 -18.79 -0.83 16.50
CA ALA A 6 -17.64 -1.13 15.66
C ALA A 6 -17.69 -0.18 14.45
N THR A 7 -16.76 0.74 14.36
CA THR A 7 -16.67 1.69 13.25
C THR A 7 -16.57 0.90 11.95
N ALA A 8 -17.46 1.16 10.98
CA ALA A 8 -17.47 0.44 9.72
C ALA A 8 -16.09 0.54 9.05
N PRO A 9 -15.57 -0.54 8.45
CA PRO A 9 -14.27 -0.51 7.81
C PRO A 9 -14.23 0.50 6.66
N LEU A 10 -13.08 1.18 6.50
CA LEU A 10 -12.84 2.06 5.35
C LEU A 10 -12.81 1.24 4.05
N CYS A 11 -12.17 0.08 4.11
CA CYS A 11 -12.06 -0.84 2.99
C CYS A 11 -12.36 -2.27 3.46
N GLU A 12 -13.09 -3.01 2.64
CA GLU A 12 -13.44 -4.41 2.87
C GLU A 12 -13.29 -5.19 1.57
N ILE A 13 -12.52 -6.26 1.63
CA ILE A 13 -12.41 -7.26 0.56
C ILE A 13 -12.80 -8.60 1.16
N ASP A 14 -13.69 -9.34 0.50
CA ASP A 14 -14.01 -10.71 0.85
C ASP A 14 -14.00 -11.60 -0.38
N GLY A 15 -13.27 -12.70 -0.28
CA GLY A 15 -13.20 -13.73 -1.31
C GLY A 15 -12.58 -13.31 -2.63
N LEU A 16 -11.60 -12.41 -2.61
CA LEU A 16 -10.90 -11.97 -3.83
C LEU A 16 -10.11 -13.12 -4.44
N LYS A 17 -10.36 -13.36 -5.73
CA LYS A 17 -9.61 -14.29 -6.59
C LYS A 17 -9.07 -13.54 -7.78
N ILE A 18 -7.80 -13.76 -8.11
CA ILE A 18 -7.16 -13.19 -9.31
C ILE A 18 -6.32 -14.28 -9.96
N GLY A 19 -6.57 -14.56 -11.23
CA GLY A 19 -5.83 -15.55 -12.00
C GLY A 19 -5.42 -15.04 -13.37
N PHE A 20 -4.42 -15.68 -13.96
CA PHE A 20 -3.92 -15.41 -15.30
C PHE A 20 -3.97 -16.69 -16.12
N ARG A 21 -4.38 -16.57 -17.39
CA ARG A 21 -4.34 -17.71 -18.31
C ARG A 21 -2.93 -17.85 -18.87
N GLY A 22 -2.31 -19.02 -18.64
CA GLY A 22 -1.04 -19.39 -19.24
C GLY A 22 -1.15 -19.67 -20.74
N HIS A 23 -0.01 -19.82 -21.41
CA HIS A 23 0.06 -20.19 -22.83
C HIS A 23 -0.53 -21.58 -23.11
N ASP A 24 -0.53 -22.47 -22.12
CA ASP A 24 -1.16 -23.79 -22.13
C ASP A 24 -2.68 -23.76 -21.92
N GLY A 25 -3.26 -22.56 -21.74
CA GLY A 25 -4.68 -22.37 -21.49
C GLY A 25 -5.11 -22.59 -20.03
N VAL A 26 -4.21 -23.04 -19.16
CA VAL A 26 -4.47 -23.25 -17.73
C VAL A 26 -4.51 -21.92 -17.01
N VAL A 27 -5.49 -21.73 -16.11
CA VAL A 27 -5.55 -20.54 -15.26
C VAL A 27 -4.73 -20.80 -13.99
N SER A 28 -3.71 -19.98 -13.77
CA SER A 28 -2.93 -19.98 -12.54
C SER A 28 -3.44 -18.87 -11.62
N ASP A 29 -3.86 -19.23 -10.41
CA ASP A 29 -4.36 -18.30 -9.41
C ASP A 29 -3.20 -17.60 -8.68
N ALA A 30 -3.10 -16.30 -8.88
CA ALA A 30 -2.16 -15.42 -8.18
C ALA A 30 -2.70 -14.92 -6.84
N VAL A 31 -4.04 -14.81 -6.69
CA VAL A 31 -4.73 -14.53 -5.42
C VAL A 31 -5.88 -15.51 -5.29
N ARG A 32 -6.01 -16.11 -4.09
CA ARG A 32 -6.89 -17.25 -3.83
C ARG A 32 -7.77 -17.02 -2.62
N ASP A 33 -9.02 -16.59 -2.85
CA ASP A 33 -10.04 -16.39 -1.81
C ASP A 33 -9.54 -15.48 -0.64
N LEU A 34 -8.92 -14.34 -1.00
CA LEU A 34 -8.34 -13.41 -0.06
C LEU A 34 -9.44 -12.54 0.56
N SER A 35 -9.42 -12.43 1.89
CA SER A 35 -10.27 -11.52 2.64
C SER A 35 -9.43 -10.64 3.56
N LEU A 36 -9.73 -9.34 3.59
CA LEU A 36 -9.09 -8.36 4.47
C LEU A 36 -10.00 -7.14 4.69
N THR A 37 -9.77 -6.46 5.80
CA THR A 37 -10.42 -5.19 6.13
C THR A 37 -9.37 -4.16 6.51
N LEU A 38 -9.68 -2.89 6.32
CA LEU A 38 -8.86 -1.76 6.75
C LEU A 38 -9.77 -0.70 7.39
N ALA A 39 -9.43 -0.28 8.61
CA ALA A 39 -10.15 0.79 9.29
C ALA A 39 -9.68 2.19 8.83
N PRO A 40 -10.49 3.25 9.04
CA PRO A 40 -10.03 4.62 8.82
C PRO A 40 -8.79 4.93 9.67
N GLY A 41 -7.76 5.51 9.06
CA GLY A 41 -6.51 5.85 9.73
C GLY A 41 -5.69 4.66 10.24
N GLU A 42 -6.02 3.42 9.90
CA GLU A 42 -5.24 2.23 10.20
C GLU A 42 -4.07 2.09 9.21
N ARG A 43 -2.95 1.58 9.70
CA ARG A 43 -1.79 1.15 8.90
C ARG A 43 -1.77 -0.37 8.85
N LEU A 44 -2.25 -0.96 7.76
CA LEU A 44 -2.22 -2.40 7.52
C LEU A 44 -0.98 -2.75 6.70
N GLY A 45 -0.04 -3.47 7.30
CA GLY A 45 1.08 -4.08 6.61
C GLY A 45 0.64 -5.32 5.83
N ILE A 46 1.06 -5.46 4.58
CA ILE A 46 0.93 -6.70 3.81
C ILE A 46 2.31 -7.21 3.49
N VAL A 47 2.67 -8.36 4.02
CA VAL A 47 3.99 -8.96 3.90
C VAL A 47 3.93 -10.35 3.27
N GLY A 48 5.04 -10.83 2.75
CA GLY A 48 5.18 -12.15 2.13
C GLY A 48 6.20 -12.15 1.00
N GLU A 49 6.53 -13.33 0.47
CA GLU A 49 7.48 -13.49 -0.62
C GLU A 49 7.04 -12.76 -1.90
N SER A 50 7.99 -12.50 -2.81
CA SER A 50 7.68 -12.02 -4.16
C SER A 50 6.75 -13.01 -4.87
N GLY A 51 5.75 -12.49 -5.59
CA GLY A 51 4.75 -13.31 -6.27
C GLY A 51 3.61 -13.83 -5.37
N SER A 52 3.55 -13.51 -4.07
CA SER A 52 2.44 -13.93 -3.19
C SER A 52 1.11 -13.20 -3.43
N GLY A 53 1.04 -12.24 -4.35
CA GLY A 53 -0.21 -11.56 -4.72
C GLY A 53 -0.44 -10.19 -4.07
N LYS A 54 0.48 -9.68 -3.23
CA LYS A 54 0.35 -8.43 -2.48
C LYS A 54 -0.02 -7.23 -3.36
N SER A 55 0.81 -6.93 -4.35
CA SER A 55 0.60 -5.79 -5.28
C SER A 55 -0.67 -5.95 -6.10
N LEU A 56 -1.04 -7.18 -6.49
CA LEU A 56 -2.27 -7.45 -7.22
C LEU A 56 -3.51 -7.17 -6.35
N THR A 57 -3.45 -7.46 -5.05
CA THR A 57 -4.54 -7.14 -4.11
C THR A 57 -4.78 -5.63 -4.04
N GLY A 58 -3.73 -4.82 -3.91
CA GLY A 58 -3.83 -3.36 -3.95
C GLY A 58 -4.37 -2.83 -5.29
N ARG A 59 -3.86 -3.35 -6.40
CA ARG A 59 -4.31 -2.96 -7.75
C ARG A 59 -5.77 -3.35 -8.00
N ALA A 60 -6.25 -4.46 -7.46
CA ALA A 60 -7.63 -4.88 -7.57
C ALA A 60 -8.60 -3.85 -6.99
N LEU A 61 -8.30 -3.28 -5.81
CA LEU A 61 -9.09 -2.21 -5.20
C LEU A 61 -9.24 -0.99 -6.10
N LEU A 62 -8.15 -0.60 -6.76
CA LEU A 62 -8.12 0.57 -7.65
C LEU A 62 -8.66 0.30 -9.06
N GLY A 63 -8.96 -0.97 -9.39
CA GLY A 63 -9.32 -1.34 -10.76
C GLY A 63 -8.16 -1.22 -11.75
N LEU A 64 -6.93 -1.41 -11.28
CA LEU A 64 -5.67 -1.31 -12.03
C LEU A 64 -5.06 -2.69 -12.32
N LEU A 65 -5.88 -3.74 -12.33
CA LEU A 65 -5.43 -5.05 -12.77
C LEU A 65 -5.13 -5.04 -14.27
N PRO A 66 -4.12 -5.81 -14.73
CA PRO A 66 -3.87 -5.99 -16.16
C PRO A 66 -5.10 -6.58 -16.88
N ASP A 67 -5.30 -6.24 -18.14
CA ASP A 67 -6.44 -6.74 -18.95
C ASP A 67 -6.47 -8.27 -19.06
N ALA A 68 -5.31 -8.93 -19.00
CA ALA A 68 -5.21 -10.39 -18.99
C ALA A 68 -5.68 -11.04 -17.67
N ALA A 69 -5.85 -10.26 -16.60
CA ALA A 69 -6.28 -10.77 -15.31
C ALA A 69 -7.77 -11.13 -15.32
N ARG A 70 -8.08 -12.33 -14.84
CA ARG A 70 -9.45 -12.74 -14.51
C ARG A 70 -9.59 -12.65 -13.00
N TRP A 71 -10.62 -11.93 -12.54
CA TRP A 71 -10.82 -11.71 -11.13
C TRP A 71 -12.29 -11.74 -10.74
N SER A 72 -12.54 -12.07 -9.48
CA SER A 72 -13.86 -12.02 -8.84
C SER A 72 -13.68 -11.78 -7.34
N ALA A 73 -14.71 -11.27 -6.69
CA ALA A 73 -14.78 -11.18 -5.22
C ALA A 73 -16.25 -11.35 -4.79
N ARG A 74 -16.47 -11.80 -3.56
CA ARG A 74 -17.81 -11.81 -2.94
C ARG A 74 -18.20 -10.39 -2.52
N THR A 75 -17.27 -9.68 -1.91
CA THR A 75 -17.46 -8.28 -1.49
C THR A 75 -16.19 -7.49 -1.81
N MET A 76 -16.38 -6.25 -2.30
CA MET A 76 -15.29 -5.27 -2.42
C MET A 76 -15.89 -3.89 -2.18
N ARG A 77 -15.62 -3.31 -1.00
CA ARG A 77 -16.19 -2.04 -0.55
C ARG A 77 -15.13 -1.04 -0.18
N PHE A 78 -15.42 0.23 -0.41
CA PHE A 78 -14.59 1.35 0.02
C PHE A 78 -15.46 2.53 0.42
N GLY A 79 -15.31 3.05 1.63
CA GLY A 79 -16.02 4.23 2.15
C GLY A 79 -17.54 4.12 2.08
N GLY A 80 -18.09 2.90 2.19
CA GLY A 80 -19.51 2.58 2.07
C GLY A 80 -19.97 2.28 0.64
N HIS A 81 -19.14 2.49 -0.38
CA HIS A 81 -19.45 2.19 -1.78
C HIS A 81 -19.14 0.72 -2.12
N ASP A 82 -20.03 0.06 -2.83
CA ASP A 82 -19.80 -1.27 -3.42
C ASP A 82 -19.06 -1.12 -4.76
N LEU A 83 -17.75 -1.46 -4.74
CA LEU A 83 -16.91 -1.32 -5.94
C LEU A 83 -17.25 -2.33 -7.04
N LEU A 84 -17.95 -3.43 -6.73
CA LEU A 84 -18.37 -4.43 -7.71
C LEU A 84 -19.58 -3.94 -8.52
N ALA A 85 -20.46 -3.15 -7.90
CA ALA A 85 -21.65 -2.59 -8.53
C ALA A 85 -21.37 -1.30 -9.34
N MET A 86 -20.20 -0.67 -9.13
CA MET A 86 -19.84 0.59 -9.81
C MET A 86 -19.48 0.39 -11.27
N SER A 87 -19.92 1.33 -12.12
CA SER A 87 -19.40 1.43 -13.49
C SER A 87 -17.91 1.78 -13.51
N PRO A 88 -17.14 1.42 -14.55
CA PRO A 88 -15.73 1.77 -14.67
C PRO A 88 -15.45 3.28 -14.57
N ARG A 89 -16.42 4.12 -14.99
CA ARG A 89 -16.31 5.59 -14.92
C ARG A 89 -16.45 6.09 -13.48
N GLU A 90 -17.41 5.59 -12.73
CA GLU A 90 -17.61 5.93 -11.31
C GLU A 90 -16.41 5.49 -10.48
N ARG A 91 -15.94 4.25 -10.70
CA ARG A 91 -14.77 3.71 -10.03
C ARG A 91 -13.51 4.55 -10.30
N ARG A 92 -13.26 4.96 -11.56
CA ARG A 92 -12.14 5.86 -11.88
C ARG A 92 -12.22 7.20 -11.17
N ARG A 93 -13.43 7.79 -11.04
CA ARG A 93 -13.61 9.04 -10.28
C ARG A 93 -13.29 8.86 -8.81
N LEU A 94 -13.77 7.77 -8.21
CA LEU A 94 -13.51 7.44 -6.81
C LEU A 94 -12.01 7.22 -6.57
N CYS A 95 -11.35 6.42 -7.42
CA CYS A 95 -9.91 6.20 -7.37
C CYS A 95 -9.12 7.50 -7.52
N GLY A 96 -9.49 8.38 -8.46
CA GLY A 96 -8.79 9.65 -8.69
C GLY A 96 -9.00 10.69 -7.58
N SER A 97 -10.02 10.55 -6.72
CA SER A 97 -10.36 11.56 -5.71
C SER A 97 -10.14 11.12 -4.27
N GLN A 98 -10.26 9.82 -3.97
CA GLN A 98 -10.25 9.33 -2.59
C GLN A 98 -9.27 8.18 -2.34
N MET A 99 -8.73 7.58 -3.38
CA MET A 99 -7.74 6.51 -3.27
C MET A 99 -6.50 6.86 -4.08
N GLY A 100 -5.32 6.61 -3.52
CA GLY A 100 -4.04 6.80 -4.17
C GLY A 100 -3.19 5.54 -4.12
N MET A 101 -2.23 5.40 -5.04
CA MET A 101 -1.24 4.32 -5.03
C MET A 101 0.16 4.85 -5.29
N ILE A 102 1.07 4.52 -4.41
CA ILE A 102 2.51 4.68 -4.61
C ILE A 102 3.02 3.35 -5.18
N LEU A 103 3.60 3.39 -6.38
CA LEU A 103 4.15 2.22 -7.06
C LEU A 103 5.62 2.01 -6.68
N GLN A 104 6.09 0.78 -6.80
CA GLN A 104 7.45 0.37 -6.46
C GLN A 104 8.52 1.14 -7.26
N ASP A 105 8.32 1.38 -8.55
CA ASP A 105 9.28 2.07 -9.41
C ASP A 105 8.68 3.39 -9.94
N PRO A 106 9.27 4.56 -9.59
CA PRO A 106 8.80 5.86 -10.05
C PRO A 106 8.90 6.04 -11.58
N LYS A 107 9.76 5.28 -12.27
CA LYS A 107 9.90 5.36 -13.74
C LYS A 107 8.63 4.96 -14.48
N TYR A 108 7.81 4.10 -13.87
CA TYR A 108 6.52 3.70 -14.44
C TYR A 108 5.36 4.61 -14.01
N SER A 109 5.59 5.52 -13.06
CA SER A 109 4.56 6.41 -12.49
C SER A 109 4.63 7.81 -13.05
N LEU A 110 5.83 8.27 -13.43
CA LEU A 110 6.06 9.62 -13.96
C LEU A 110 6.13 9.59 -15.48
N ASN A 111 5.39 10.49 -16.13
CA ASN A 111 5.44 10.64 -17.58
C ASN A 111 6.77 11.31 -17.99
N PRO A 112 7.67 10.63 -18.75
CA PRO A 112 9.01 11.13 -19.05
C PRO A 112 9.03 12.38 -19.91
N VAL A 113 7.96 12.70 -20.63
CA VAL A 113 7.87 13.86 -21.53
C VAL A 113 7.16 15.07 -20.91
N MET A 114 6.87 15.02 -19.61
CA MET A 114 6.25 16.12 -18.88
C MET A 114 7.10 16.50 -17.67
N THR A 115 7.19 17.81 -17.37
CA THR A 115 7.84 18.27 -16.14
C THR A 115 7.06 17.84 -14.90
N VAL A 116 7.74 17.75 -13.77
CA VAL A 116 7.13 17.44 -12.47
C VAL A 116 5.94 18.38 -12.17
N ALA A 117 6.13 19.69 -12.34
CA ALA A 117 5.07 20.68 -12.12
C ALA A 117 3.83 20.46 -12.99
N LYS A 118 4.01 20.03 -14.23
CA LYS A 118 2.88 19.77 -15.13
C LYS A 118 2.07 18.57 -14.65
N GLN A 119 2.73 17.49 -14.27
CA GLN A 119 2.09 16.27 -13.77
C GLN A 119 1.38 16.50 -12.43
N MET A 120 2.07 17.11 -11.45
CA MET A 120 1.47 17.47 -10.16
C MET A 120 0.32 18.45 -10.34
N GLY A 121 0.46 19.41 -11.26
CA GLY A 121 -0.59 20.36 -11.58
C GLY A 121 -1.85 19.73 -12.18
N GLU A 122 -1.72 18.65 -12.92
CA GLU A 122 -2.88 17.86 -13.39
C GLU A 122 -3.58 17.18 -12.21
N ALA A 123 -2.83 16.54 -11.33
CA ALA A 123 -3.37 15.91 -10.12
C ALA A 123 -4.09 16.93 -9.23
N PHE A 124 -3.48 18.08 -8.95
CA PHE A 124 -4.12 19.12 -8.12
C PHE A 124 -5.39 19.69 -8.76
N ARG A 125 -5.43 19.93 -10.06
CA ARG A 125 -6.61 20.46 -10.73
C ARG A 125 -7.80 19.51 -10.77
N LEU A 126 -7.56 18.19 -10.65
CA LEU A 126 -8.64 17.21 -10.50
C LEU A 126 -9.35 17.36 -9.16
N HIS A 127 -8.64 17.76 -8.10
CA HIS A 127 -9.19 17.95 -6.75
C HIS A 127 -9.62 19.38 -6.48
N GLU A 128 -8.90 20.34 -7.04
CA GLU A 128 -9.10 21.79 -6.84
C GLU A 128 -9.17 22.50 -8.22
N PRO A 129 -10.31 22.41 -8.96
CA PRO A 129 -10.42 22.94 -10.32
C PRO A 129 -10.13 24.44 -10.47
N GLY A 130 -10.24 25.19 -9.38
CA GLY A 130 -9.93 26.63 -9.33
C GLY A 130 -8.44 26.96 -9.15
N LEU A 131 -7.60 25.98 -8.81
CA LEU A 131 -6.18 26.20 -8.51
C LEU A 131 -5.37 26.42 -9.81
N ARG A 132 -4.86 27.63 -10.03
CA ARG A 132 -4.15 28.03 -11.27
C ARG A 132 -3.01 29.03 -11.00
N GLY A 133 -2.16 29.20 -12.01
CA GLY A 133 -1.12 30.24 -12.02
C GLY A 133 -0.16 30.13 -10.82
N ARG A 134 0.07 31.25 -10.15
CA ARG A 134 1.02 31.35 -9.04
C ARG A 134 0.64 30.45 -7.86
N ALA A 135 -0.63 30.42 -7.48
CA ALA A 135 -1.11 29.59 -6.36
C ALA A 135 -0.88 28.07 -6.60
N LEU A 136 -1.09 27.61 -7.84
CA LEU A 136 -0.77 26.22 -8.21
C LEU A 136 0.74 25.96 -8.09
N ARG A 137 1.56 26.90 -8.54
CA ARG A 137 3.04 26.77 -8.47
C ARG A 137 3.51 26.70 -7.02
N GLU A 138 3.02 27.57 -6.16
CA GLU A 138 3.33 27.58 -4.73
C GLU A 138 2.91 26.24 -4.08
N ARG A 139 1.70 25.74 -4.36
CA ARG A 139 1.20 24.46 -3.85
C ARG A 139 2.07 23.27 -4.26
N ILE A 140 2.60 23.27 -5.51
CA ILE A 140 3.52 22.24 -6.00
C ILE A 140 4.85 22.30 -5.25
N VAL A 141 5.42 23.50 -5.09
CA VAL A 141 6.69 23.71 -4.37
C VAL A 141 6.56 23.25 -2.92
N ASP A 142 5.47 23.60 -2.25
CA ASP A 142 5.19 23.18 -0.87
C ASP A 142 5.08 21.66 -0.74
N ALA A 143 4.39 21.01 -1.67
CA ALA A 143 4.26 19.56 -1.69
C ALA A 143 5.61 18.85 -1.89
N LEU A 144 6.47 19.37 -2.75
CA LEU A 144 7.83 18.87 -2.95
C LEU A 144 8.73 19.13 -1.73
N ALA A 145 8.59 20.27 -1.08
CA ALA A 145 9.30 20.59 0.15
C ALA A 145 8.90 19.66 1.30
N ALA A 146 7.61 19.31 1.41
CA ALA A 146 7.08 18.41 2.43
C ALA A 146 7.74 17.01 2.38
N VAL A 147 8.15 16.54 1.20
CA VAL A 147 8.90 15.27 1.03
C VAL A 147 10.42 15.47 1.04
N GLN A 148 10.91 16.55 1.65
CA GLN A 148 12.32 16.83 1.84
C GLN A 148 13.15 16.95 0.54
N ILE A 149 12.57 17.47 -0.53
CA ILE A 149 13.30 17.85 -1.73
C ILE A 149 14.01 19.19 -1.46
N ARG A 150 15.36 19.22 -1.59
CA ARG A 150 16.19 20.37 -1.21
C ARG A 150 15.95 21.63 -2.04
N ASP A 151 15.70 21.47 -3.34
CA ASP A 151 15.42 22.56 -4.27
C ASP A 151 14.11 22.28 -5.02
N PRO A 152 12.96 22.48 -4.32
CA PRO A 152 11.67 22.09 -4.85
C PRO A 152 11.26 22.93 -6.08
N ALA A 153 11.70 24.19 -6.17
CA ALA A 153 11.39 25.05 -7.30
C ALA A 153 12.06 24.57 -8.57
N ARG A 154 13.35 24.20 -8.50
CA ARG A 154 14.09 23.61 -9.61
C ARG A 154 13.53 22.24 -10.02
N VAL A 155 13.25 21.37 -9.03
CA VAL A 155 12.72 20.04 -9.30
C VAL A 155 11.32 20.10 -9.92
N ALA A 156 10.51 21.09 -9.58
CA ALA A 156 9.22 21.30 -10.22
C ALA A 156 9.35 21.50 -11.75
N ASP A 157 10.41 22.13 -12.21
CA ASP A 157 10.66 22.39 -13.65
C ASP A 157 11.42 21.25 -14.34
N ALA A 158 11.95 20.29 -13.57
CA ALA A 158 12.70 19.16 -14.11
C ALA A 158 11.80 18.11 -14.75
N TYR A 159 12.35 17.34 -15.66
CA TYR A 159 11.77 16.14 -16.23
C TYR A 159 12.18 14.91 -15.40
N PRO A 160 11.40 13.81 -15.42
CA PRO A 160 11.71 12.59 -14.65
C PRO A 160 13.10 12.02 -14.89
N HIS A 161 13.63 12.10 -16.10
CA HIS A 161 14.96 11.60 -16.46
C HIS A 161 16.12 12.44 -15.88
N GLU A 162 15.85 13.65 -15.41
CA GLU A 162 16.82 14.52 -14.73
C GLU A 162 16.88 14.29 -13.23
N LEU A 163 16.01 13.39 -12.69
CA LEU A 163 15.91 13.07 -11.28
C LEU A 163 16.70 11.80 -10.95
N SER A 164 17.33 11.77 -9.77
CA SER A 164 17.81 10.49 -9.21
C SER A 164 16.62 9.60 -8.86
N GLY A 165 16.83 8.27 -8.74
CA GLY A 165 15.76 7.34 -8.38
C GLY A 165 15.04 7.73 -7.09
N GLY A 166 15.80 8.09 -6.04
CA GLY A 166 15.21 8.54 -4.78
C GLY A 166 14.47 9.88 -4.87
N MET A 167 14.89 10.80 -5.77
CA MET A 167 14.13 12.03 -6.02
C MET A 167 12.84 11.74 -6.75
N GLY A 168 12.86 10.87 -7.77
CA GLY A 168 11.65 10.45 -8.49
C GLY A 168 10.64 9.79 -7.56
N GLN A 169 11.11 8.93 -6.64
CA GLN A 169 10.26 8.31 -5.62
C GLN A 169 9.59 9.35 -4.73
N ARG A 170 10.35 10.33 -4.23
CA ARG A 170 9.79 11.42 -3.40
C ARG A 170 8.81 12.30 -4.16
N VAL A 171 9.06 12.61 -5.43
CA VAL A 171 8.11 13.33 -6.29
C VAL A 171 6.80 12.56 -6.43
N MET A 172 6.86 11.26 -6.70
CA MET A 172 5.68 10.40 -6.78
C MET A 172 4.90 10.39 -5.46
N ILE A 173 5.58 10.26 -4.33
CA ILE A 173 4.96 10.30 -3.00
C ILE A 173 4.30 11.66 -2.77
N ALA A 174 5.00 12.77 -3.06
CA ALA A 174 4.44 14.12 -2.93
C ALA A 174 3.15 14.28 -3.74
N MET A 175 3.14 13.77 -4.98
CA MET A 175 1.97 13.83 -5.85
C MET A 175 0.78 13.06 -5.25
N MET A 176 0.99 11.85 -4.69
CA MET A 176 -0.08 11.04 -4.11
C MET A 176 -0.58 11.56 -2.76
N VAL A 177 0.36 11.97 -1.89
CA VAL A 177 0.03 12.43 -0.52
C VAL A 177 -0.67 13.79 -0.52
N SER A 178 -0.27 14.70 -1.39
CA SER A 178 -0.79 16.07 -1.41
C SER A 178 -2.24 16.21 -1.86
N THR A 179 -2.83 15.16 -2.45
CA THR A 179 -4.26 15.10 -2.77
C THR A 179 -5.13 14.71 -1.57
N GLY A 180 -4.53 14.29 -0.46
CA GLY A 180 -5.22 13.92 0.77
C GLY A 180 -6.18 12.73 0.62
N PRO A 181 -5.74 11.59 0.06
CA PRO A 181 -6.62 10.46 -0.18
C PRO A 181 -7.12 9.85 1.15
N ARG A 182 -8.32 9.28 1.16
CA ARG A 182 -8.85 8.52 2.30
C ARG A 182 -8.19 7.14 2.44
N LEU A 183 -7.75 6.54 1.31
CA LEU A 183 -6.98 5.31 1.26
C LEU A 183 -5.72 5.54 0.44
N LEU A 184 -4.58 5.18 0.99
CA LEU A 184 -3.31 5.12 0.26
C LEU A 184 -2.80 3.68 0.25
N ILE A 185 -2.48 3.17 -0.94
CA ILE A 185 -1.80 1.89 -1.12
C ILE A 185 -0.35 2.22 -1.45
N ALA A 186 0.58 1.80 -0.60
CA ALA A 186 2.01 2.00 -0.78
C ALA A 186 2.67 0.65 -1.09
N ASP A 187 2.99 0.42 -2.37
CA ASP A 187 3.60 -0.81 -2.87
C ASP A 187 5.11 -0.64 -2.89
N GLU A 188 5.78 -1.17 -1.87
CA GLU A 188 7.22 -1.06 -1.63
C GLU A 188 7.79 0.38 -1.74
N PRO A 189 7.20 1.36 -1.03
CA PRO A 189 7.49 2.77 -1.25
C PRO A 189 8.92 3.19 -0.92
N THR A 190 9.67 2.36 -0.20
CA THR A 190 11.02 2.63 0.28
C THR A 190 12.09 1.71 -0.30
N SER A 191 11.75 0.75 -1.17
CA SER A 191 12.67 -0.30 -1.65
C SER A 191 13.88 0.24 -2.44
N ALA A 192 13.76 1.41 -3.07
CA ALA A 192 14.82 2.05 -3.85
C ALA A 192 15.53 3.20 -3.10
N LEU A 193 15.30 3.33 -1.78
CA LEU A 193 15.79 4.43 -0.96
C LEU A 193 16.80 3.92 0.09
N ASP A 194 17.76 4.76 0.45
CA ASP A 194 18.58 4.52 1.64
C ASP A 194 17.76 4.65 2.93
N VAL A 195 18.30 4.14 4.03
CA VAL A 195 17.60 4.09 5.33
C VAL A 195 17.16 5.48 5.81
N ALA A 196 18.03 6.50 5.66
CA ALA A 196 17.72 7.84 6.14
C ALA A 196 16.57 8.48 5.35
N VAL A 197 16.55 8.29 4.03
CA VAL A 197 15.47 8.75 3.15
C VAL A 197 14.19 7.95 3.39
N SER A 198 14.30 6.64 3.61
CA SER A 198 13.15 5.79 3.95
C SER A 198 12.43 6.28 5.20
N MET A 199 13.18 6.61 6.25
CA MET A 199 12.61 7.17 7.49
C MET A 199 11.91 8.51 7.26
N GLN A 200 12.45 9.38 6.39
CA GLN A 200 11.80 10.65 6.04
C GLN A 200 10.47 10.42 5.29
N VAL A 201 10.43 9.48 4.35
CA VAL A 201 9.21 9.10 3.62
C VAL A 201 8.15 8.58 4.59
N LEU A 202 8.53 7.70 5.51
CA LEU A 202 7.61 7.18 6.52
C LEU A 202 7.05 8.28 7.42
N ALA A 203 7.88 9.25 7.82
CA ALA A 203 7.42 10.41 8.59
C ALA A 203 6.39 11.26 7.82
N VAL A 204 6.55 11.41 6.50
CA VAL A 204 5.57 12.10 5.65
C VAL A 204 4.25 11.33 5.60
N LEU A 205 4.31 10.01 5.41
CA LEU A 205 3.13 9.14 5.41
C LEU A 205 2.42 9.18 6.77
N ASP A 206 3.17 9.15 7.86
CA ASP A 206 2.65 9.25 9.22
C ASP A 206 1.91 10.57 9.47
N ALA A 207 2.54 11.68 9.11
CA ALA A 207 1.94 13.01 9.21
C ALA A 207 0.64 13.14 8.39
N MET A 208 0.58 12.52 7.21
CA MET A 208 -0.63 12.48 6.39
C MET A 208 -1.75 11.68 7.07
N ILE A 209 -1.43 10.49 7.60
CA ILE A 209 -2.39 9.64 8.31
C ILE A 209 -2.95 10.39 9.51
N ALA A 210 -2.08 10.99 10.33
CA ALA A 210 -2.48 11.76 11.50
C ALA A 210 -3.37 12.95 11.15
N ARG A 211 -3.06 13.66 10.04
CA ARG A 211 -3.79 14.86 9.62
C ARG A 211 -5.14 14.58 8.98
N HIS A 212 -5.24 13.53 8.17
CA HIS A 212 -6.39 13.29 7.30
C HIS A 212 -7.19 12.02 7.67
N GLY A 213 -6.71 11.22 8.63
CA GLY A 213 -7.31 9.93 8.95
C GLY A 213 -7.21 8.93 7.78
N THR A 214 -6.20 9.09 6.91
CA THR A 214 -5.98 8.22 5.74
C THR A 214 -5.71 6.79 6.19
N GLY A 215 -6.46 5.81 5.70
CA GLY A 215 -6.09 4.39 5.85
C GLY A 215 -4.91 4.07 4.94
N LEU A 216 -3.94 3.34 5.44
CA LEU A 216 -2.74 2.94 4.69
C LEU A 216 -2.67 1.42 4.53
N MET A 217 -2.61 0.95 3.28
CA MET A 217 -2.20 -0.40 2.93
C MET A 217 -0.73 -0.36 2.55
N PHE A 218 0.14 -0.86 3.44
CA PHE A 218 1.60 -0.79 3.30
C PHE A 218 2.16 -2.15 2.89
N ILE A 219 2.52 -2.31 1.63
CA ILE A 219 3.09 -3.54 1.08
C ILE A 219 4.61 -3.44 1.19
N SER A 220 5.23 -4.40 1.88
CA SER A 220 6.67 -4.45 2.04
C SER A 220 7.16 -5.89 2.26
N HIS A 221 8.42 -6.15 1.95
CA HIS A 221 9.14 -7.34 2.33
C HIS A 221 10.06 -7.11 3.56
N ASP A 222 10.16 -5.87 4.04
CA ASP A 222 10.93 -5.49 5.22
C ASP A 222 10.08 -5.67 6.49
N LEU A 223 10.20 -6.85 7.13
CA LEU A 223 9.45 -7.17 8.34
C LEU A 223 9.74 -6.26 9.53
N PRO A 224 11.02 -5.94 9.86
CA PRO A 224 11.36 -4.96 10.90
C PRO A 224 10.65 -3.61 10.69
N LEU A 225 10.63 -3.11 9.46
CA LEU A 225 9.96 -1.87 9.12
C LEU A 225 8.45 -1.96 9.34
N VAL A 226 7.82 -3.03 8.86
CA VAL A 226 6.38 -3.25 9.03
C VAL A 226 6.00 -3.38 10.51
N MET A 227 6.77 -4.13 11.30
CA MET A 227 6.54 -4.26 12.74
C MET A 227 6.62 -2.92 13.50
N SER A 228 7.48 -2.01 13.06
CA SER A 228 7.66 -0.71 13.72
C SER A 228 6.68 0.37 13.25
N PHE A 229 6.16 0.24 12.02
CA PHE A 229 5.38 1.29 11.38
C PHE A 229 3.88 0.99 11.26
N CYS A 230 3.49 -0.28 11.15
CA CYS A 230 2.10 -0.68 10.97
C CYS A 230 1.39 -0.98 12.30
N ASP A 231 0.06 -0.88 12.29
CA ASP A 231 -0.78 -1.24 13.43
C ASP A 231 -1.07 -2.76 13.42
N ARG A 232 -1.35 -3.31 12.22
CA ARG A 232 -1.70 -4.71 11.98
C ARG A 232 -1.00 -5.22 10.73
N VAL A 233 -0.75 -6.53 10.67
CA VAL A 233 -0.07 -7.19 9.55
C VAL A 233 -0.91 -8.34 9.04
N ALA A 234 -1.05 -8.44 7.72
CA ALA A 234 -1.54 -9.58 7.00
C ALA A 234 -0.37 -10.26 6.26
N VAL A 235 -0.10 -11.51 6.60
CA VAL A 235 0.97 -12.31 5.98
C VAL A 235 0.38 -13.09 4.82
N MET A 236 0.94 -12.89 3.62
CA MET A 236 0.49 -13.55 2.40
C MET A 236 1.47 -14.61 1.93
N TYR A 237 0.93 -15.80 1.66
CA TYR A 237 1.64 -16.91 1.04
C TYR A 237 0.82 -17.50 -0.10
N ALA A 238 1.44 -17.66 -1.27
CA ALA A 238 0.84 -18.29 -2.45
C ALA A 238 -0.60 -17.82 -2.78
N GLY A 239 -0.84 -16.52 -2.68
CA GLY A 239 -2.14 -15.90 -3.00
C GLY A 239 -3.17 -15.89 -1.88
N ARG A 240 -2.83 -16.35 -0.68
CA ARG A 240 -3.72 -16.37 0.51
C ARG A 240 -3.15 -15.54 1.64
N VAL A 241 -4.02 -14.99 2.48
CA VAL A 241 -3.63 -14.52 3.82
C VAL A 241 -3.58 -15.74 4.72
N VAL A 242 -2.39 -16.05 5.24
CA VAL A 242 -2.16 -17.20 6.12
C VAL A 242 -2.15 -16.83 7.60
N GLU A 243 -1.90 -15.57 7.90
CA GLU A 243 -1.94 -15.06 9.28
C GLU A 243 -2.26 -13.56 9.28
N THR A 244 -2.98 -13.12 10.32
CA THR A 244 -3.23 -11.70 10.60
C THR A 244 -3.07 -11.47 12.09
N CYS A 245 -2.24 -10.50 12.47
CA CYS A 245 -1.99 -10.16 13.88
C CYS A 245 -1.70 -8.67 14.04
N ALA A 246 -1.66 -8.17 15.28
CA ALA A 246 -1.10 -6.85 15.55
C ALA A 246 0.39 -6.84 15.14
N ALA A 247 0.87 -5.73 14.58
CA ALA A 247 2.24 -5.68 14.06
C ALA A 247 3.29 -5.94 15.14
N ARG A 248 3.05 -5.48 16.38
CA ARG A 248 3.90 -5.72 17.55
C ARG A 248 4.01 -7.20 17.94
N ASP A 249 2.97 -7.99 17.64
CA ASP A 249 2.85 -9.41 18.03
C ASP A 249 3.34 -10.35 16.94
N LEU A 250 3.85 -9.82 15.79
CA LEU A 250 4.29 -10.63 14.65
C LEU A 250 5.43 -11.60 15.02
N ARG A 251 6.26 -11.27 16.01
CA ARG A 251 7.34 -12.15 16.48
C ARG A 251 6.83 -13.41 17.13
N ASP A 252 5.62 -13.36 17.70
CA ASP A 252 4.93 -14.48 18.37
C ASP A 252 3.97 -15.22 17.39
N ALA A 253 4.22 -15.04 16.09
CA ALA A 253 3.41 -15.64 15.03
C ALA A 253 3.25 -17.16 15.20
N SER A 254 2.03 -17.65 14.97
CA SER A 254 1.70 -19.07 15.11
C SER A 254 1.92 -19.85 13.83
N HIS A 255 1.72 -19.20 12.65
CA HIS A 255 1.80 -19.88 11.38
C HIS A 255 3.25 -20.25 11.01
N PRO A 256 3.54 -21.52 10.62
CA PRO A 256 4.90 -21.96 10.32
C PRO A 256 5.60 -21.14 9.22
N TYR A 257 4.86 -20.69 8.20
CA TYR A 257 5.39 -19.82 7.14
C TYR A 257 5.86 -18.49 7.72
N THR A 258 5.05 -17.83 8.58
CA THR A 258 5.40 -16.54 9.19
C THR A 258 6.65 -16.66 10.04
N ARG A 259 6.76 -17.73 10.85
CA ARG A 259 7.96 -18.02 11.64
C ARG A 259 9.19 -18.24 10.77
N GLY A 260 9.04 -18.97 9.67
CA GLY A 260 10.12 -19.19 8.72
C GLY A 260 10.57 -17.89 8.02
N LEU A 261 9.62 -17.02 7.68
CA LEU A 261 9.90 -15.71 7.07
C LEU A 261 10.67 -14.80 8.05
N LEU A 262 10.30 -14.81 9.33
CA LEU A 262 11.01 -14.09 10.40
C LEU A 262 12.42 -14.64 10.62
N ALA A 263 12.58 -15.96 10.63
CA ALA A 263 13.86 -16.62 10.80
C ALA A 263 14.83 -16.35 9.63
N ALA A 264 14.29 -16.23 8.40
CA ALA A 264 15.08 -15.88 7.21
C ALA A 264 15.49 -14.40 7.17
N ASN A 265 15.00 -13.56 8.10
CA ASN A 265 15.32 -12.14 8.21
C ASN A 265 15.84 -11.82 9.64
N PRO A 266 17.01 -12.36 10.04
CA PRO A 266 17.53 -12.21 11.39
C PRO A 266 17.96 -10.77 11.67
N PRO A 267 17.99 -10.36 12.97
CA PRO A 267 18.51 -9.05 13.35
C PRO A 267 19.99 -8.92 13.00
N LEU A 268 20.37 -7.77 12.42
CA LEU A 268 21.75 -7.47 12.01
C LEU A 268 22.77 -7.52 13.17
N ALA A 269 22.31 -7.31 14.41
CA ALA A 269 23.19 -7.26 15.58
C ALA A 269 23.79 -8.62 15.98
N ASN A 270 23.17 -9.73 15.58
CA ASN A 270 23.65 -11.08 15.90
C ASN A 270 23.13 -12.08 14.84
N PRO A 271 23.65 -12.03 13.61
CA PRO A 271 23.20 -12.92 12.55
C PRO A 271 23.64 -14.36 12.86
N PRO A 272 22.80 -15.37 12.57
CA PRO A 272 23.22 -16.77 12.67
C PRO A 272 24.27 -17.07 11.60
N ASP A 273 25.14 -18.04 11.87
CA ASP A 273 26.19 -18.49 10.93
C ASP A 273 25.61 -19.02 9.61
N GLU A 274 24.42 -19.63 9.66
CA GLU A 274 23.68 -20.08 8.49
C GLU A 274 22.25 -19.56 8.55
N LEU A 275 21.77 -19.00 7.43
CA LEU A 275 20.36 -18.60 7.31
C LEU A 275 19.49 -19.84 7.11
N PRO A 276 18.41 -19.99 7.90
CA PRO A 276 17.50 -21.11 7.71
C PRO A 276 16.78 -21.00 6.36
N VAL A 277 16.82 -22.09 5.58
CA VAL A 277 16.09 -22.19 4.32
C VAL A 277 14.64 -22.56 4.63
N LEU A 278 13.70 -21.75 4.17
CA LEU A 278 12.27 -22.00 4.32
C LEU A 278 11.86 -23.25 3.52
N ARG A 279 11.56 -24.36 4.22
CA ARG A 279 11.00 -25.57 3.59
C ARG A 279 9.50 -25.38 3.42
N ARG A 280 9.04 -25.29 2.18
CA ARG A 280 7.62 -25.09 1.85
C ARG A 280 6.82 -26.37 2.12
N ASP A 281 5.67 -26.21 2.83
CA ASP A 281 4.73 -27.28 3.11
C ASP A 281 3.42 -27.03 2.34
N PRO A 282 2.92 -27.99 1.55
CA PRO A 282 1.62 -27.85 0.89
C PRO A 282 0.46 -27.58 1.86
N ALA A 283 0.54 -28.05 3.11
CA ALA A 283 -0.46 -27.80 4.15
C ALA A 283 -0.61 -26.29 4.50
N TRP A 284 0.36 -25.44 4.18
CA TRP A 284 0.25 -23.99 4.37
C TRP A 284 -0.77 -23.33 3.44
N LEU A 285 -1.27 -24.08 2.46
CA LEU A 285 -2.35 -23.62 1.56
C LEU A 285 -3.75 -23.89 2.11
N ASP A 286 -3.86 -24.58 3.25
CA ASP A 286 -5.14 -24.75 3.91
C ASP A 286 -5.70 -23.39 4.34
N PRO A 287 -7.05 -23.21 4.31
CA PRO A 287 -7.63 -21.91 4.62
C PRO A 287 -7.23 -21.46 6.03
N ALA A 288 -6.67 -20.26 6.11
CA ALA A 288 -6.35 -19.62 7.39
C ALA A 288 -7.62 -19.40 8.22
N PRO A 289 -7.51 -19.39 9.56
CA PRO A 289 -8.62 -18.98 10.40
C PRO A 289 -9.09 -17.56 10.02
N PRO A 290 -10.38 -17.21 10.25
CA PRO A 290 -10.93 -15.92 9.87
C PRO A 290 -10.11 -14.78 10.47
N SER A 291 -9.89 -13.71 9.68
CA SER A 291 -9.12 -12.54 10.06
C SER A 291 -9.68 -11.88 11.33
N ILE A 292 -8.80 -11.53 12.26
CA ILE A 292 -9.16 -10.76 13.46
C ILE A 292 -9.69 -9.38 13.03
N PRO A 293 -10.83 -8.91 13.56
CA PRO A 293 -11.33 -7.57 13.29
C PRO A 293 -10.32 -6.49 13.69
N PRO A 294 -10.40 -5.27 13.15
CA PRO A 294 -9.48 -4.18 13.49
C PRO A 294 -9.44 -3.96 15.01
N ALA A 295 -8.23 -3.80 15.55
CA ALA A 295 -8.02 -3.61 16.99
C ALA A 295 -8.65 -2.30 17.45
N ASP A 296 -9.39 -2.33 18.57
CA ASP A 296 -9.90 -1.13 19.24
C ASP A 296 -8.73 -0.26 19.72
N ARG A 297 -8.67 1.01 19.26
CA ARG A 297 -7.60 1.97 19.58
C ARG A 297 -7.61 2.49 21.03
N GLN A 298 -8.48 1.99 21.90
CA GLN A 298 -8.67 2.56 23.24
C GLN A 298 -7.65 2.15 24.31
N GLU A 299 -6.74 1.20 24.05
CA GLU A 299 -5.75 0.77 25.07
C GLU A 299 -4.35 1.38 24.94
N ALA A 300 -4.05 2.20 23.93
CA ALA A 300 -2.72 2.79 23.71
C ALA A 300 -2.51 4.18 24.33
N ALA A 301 -3.45 4.66 25.18
CA ALA A 301 -3.38 5.96 25.85
C ALA A 301 -3.45 5.86 27.39
N ARG A 302 -2.71 4.87 27.96
CA ARG A 302 -2.42 4.83 29.40
C ARG A 302 -0.95 4.57 29.66
#